data_6055ef1b3a9757f95bd87538d05ff544
#
_entry.id   6055ef1b3a9757f95bd87538d05ff544
#
_cell.length_a   1.000
_cell.length_b   1.000
_cell.length_c   1.000
_cell.angle_alpha   90.00
_cell.angle_beta   90.00
_cell.angle_gamma   90.00
#
_symmetry.space_group_name_H-M   'P 1'
#
loop_
_entity.id
_entity.type
_entity.pdbx_description
1 polymer ?
#
loop_
_entity_poly.entity_id
_entity_poly.type
_entity_poly.pdbx_seq_one_letter_code
_entity_poly.pdbx_strand_id
1 'polypeptide(L)'
;MNRYTSICFVVFALTLLSCVERTPKNSEIESQSKEQIFEKGTRTSKEKFVGDVYMNLLVPEDSIYTTKSGSVTFEAGSRTNWHYHPSGQLLMVTEGTEYHQIEGRAKETIVKGDVIKVPKNVKHWHGASTEEAMTHIFVIPNTEMGASVWFEPVSDAEFAE
;
A
#
# COMPACT_ATOMS: atom_id res chain seq x y z
N MET A 1 97.00 24.69 5.73
CA MET A 1 96.29 23.52 6.20
C MET A 1 95.02 24.06 6.83
N ASN A 2 93.89 24.17 6.03
CA ASN A 2 92.62 24.68 6.49
C ASN A 2 91.60 23.57 6.44
N ARG A 3 91.05 23.22 7.61
CA ARG A 3 89.98 22.27 7.77
C ARG A 3 88.66 23.04 7.76
N TYR A 4 87.89 22.86 6.73
CA TYR A 4 86.53 23.40 6.70
C TYR A 4 85.58 22.36 7.32
N THR A 5 84.97 22.74 8.41
CA THR A 5 83.93 21.98 9.10
C THR A 5 82.55 22.29 8.44
N SER A 6 82.05 21.33 7.77
CA SER A 6 80.73 21.45 7.14
C SER A 6 79.61 21.20 8.18
N ILE A 7 78.82 22.21 8.46
CA ILE A 7 77.64 22.11 9.36
C ILE A 7 76.46 21.76 8.50
N CYS A 8 75.97 20.51 8.65
CA CYS A 8 74.70 20.08 8.06
C CYS A 8 73.51 20.60 8.88
N PHE A 9 72.77 21.53 8.32
CA PHE A 9 71.48 21.94 8.86
C PHE A 9 70.42 20.89 8.47
N VAL A 10 69.93 20.11 9.45
CA VAL A 10 68.77 19.23 9.29
C VAL A 10 67.51 20.07 9.51
N VAL A 11 66.83 20.39 8.44
CA VAL A 11 65.50 21.03 8.52
C VAL A 11 64.48 19.98 8.85
N PHE A 12 63.98 20.03 10.08
CA PHE A 12 62.88 19.16 10.54
C PHE A 12 61.57 19.77 10.08
N ALA A 13 61.00 19.25 9.00
CA ALA A 13 59.70 19.65 8.52
C ALA A 13 58.63 19.02 9.42
N LEU A 14 57.97 19.79 10.30
CA LEU A 14 56.79 19.39 11.04
C LEU A 14 55.60 19.37 10.06
N THR A 15 55.19 18.19 9.64
CA THR A 15 53.91 17.99 8.97
C THR A 15 52.81 17.97 10.02
N LEU A 16 52.05 19.05 10.10
CA LEU A 16 50.78 19.10 10.85
C LEU A 16 49.76 18.21 10.15
N LEU A 17 49.49 17.01 10.70
CA LEU A 17 48.36 16.20 10.32
C LEU A 17 47.09 16.89 10.84
N SER A 18 46.42 17.63 9.96
CA SER A 18 45.09 18.16 10.23
C SER A 18 44.11 16.98 10.19
N CYS A 19 43.70 16.48 11.36
CA CYS A 19 42.53 15.62 11.49
C CYS A 19 41.30 16.43 11.10
N VAL A 20 40.81 16.24 9.87
CA VAL A 20 39.47 16.66 9.50
C VAL A 20 38.53 15.71 10.19
N GLU A 21 37.95 16.12 11.31
CA GLU A 21 36.77 15.47 11.89
C GLU A 21 35.65 15.53 10.84
N ARG A 22 35.44 14.41 10.16
CA ARG A 22 34.18 14.21 9.42
C ARG A 22 33.05 14.09 10.45
N THR A 23 32.36 15.18 10.71
CA THR A 23 31.02 15.12 11.27
C THR A 23 30.19 14.15 10.42
N PRO A 24 29.53 13.14 11.01
CA PRO A 24 28.63 12.29 10.25
C PRO A 24 27.55 13.21 9.72
N LYS A 25 27.50 13.37 8.39
CA LYS A 25 26.39 13.99 7.69
C LYS A 25 25.17 13.20 8.10
N ASN A 26 24.32 13.84 8.90
CA ASN A 26 23.02 13.31 9.30
C ASN A 26 22.36 12.83 8.01
N SER A 27 22.33 11.52 7.82
CA SER A 27 21.59 10.93 6.72
C SER A 27 20.14 11.31 7.01
N GLU A 28 19.65 12.32 6.28
CA GLU A 28 18.24 12.45 6.04
C GLU A 28 17.79 11.07 5.60
N ILE A 29 17.10 10.39 6.50
CA ILE A 29 16.25 9.26 6.14
C ILE A 29 15.20 9.94 5.28
N GLU A 30 15.43 10.01 3.96
CA GLU A 30 14.39 10.21 3.01
C GLU A 30 13.34 9.16 3.37
N SER A 31 12.24 9.64 3.94
CA SER A 31 11.00 8.91 3.97
C SER A 31 10.72 8.59 2.50
N GLN A 32 11.15 7.41 2.06
CA GLN A 32 10.67 6.84 0.82
C GLN A 32 9.15 6.75 1.02
N SER A 33 8.43 7.74 0.50
CA SER A 33 7.01 7.63 0.28
C SER A 33 6.86 6.31 -0.46
N LYS A 34 6.17 5.33 0.15
CA LYS A 34 5.88 4.05 -0.51
C LYS A 34 5.20 4.42 -1.82
N GLU A 35 5.94 4.34 -2.91
CA GLU A 35 5.45 4.68 -4.23
C GLU A 35 4.37 3.66 -4.57
N GLN A 36 3.12 4.10 -4.64
CA GLN A 36 2.02 3.24 -5.05
C GLN A 36 2.28 2.77 -6.49
N ILE A 37 2.05 1.48 -6.75
CA ILE A 37 2.23 0.88 -8.08
C ILE A 37 1.34 1.57 -9.13
N PHE A 38 0.14 1.99 -8.72
CA PHE A 38 -0.84 2.70 -9.55
C PHE A 38 -1.26 4.00 -8.87
N GLU A 39 -1.69 4.97 -9.65
CA GLU A 39 -2.28 6.20 -9.12
C GLU A 39 -3.48 5.89 -8.22
N LYS A 40 -3.66 6.69 -7.16
CA LYS A 40 -4.76 6.55 -6.21
C LYS A 40 -6.15 6.58 -6.86
N GLY A 41 -6.26 7.29 -7.99
CA GLY A 41 -7.50 7.41 -8.73
C GLY A 41 -8.47 8.44 -8.15
N THR A 42 -9.75 8.28 -8.42
CA THR A 42 -10.79 9.21 -8.02
C THR A 42 -11.56 8.73 -6.79
N ARG A 43 -12.04 9.68 -5.98
CA ARG A 43 -12.86 9.36 -4.80
C ARG A 43 -14.18 8.70 -5.24
N THR A 44 -14.53 7.62 -4.57
CA THR A 44 -15.75 6.85 -4.84
C THR A 44 -17.00 7.51 -4.23
N SER A 45 -18.19 7.07 -4.68
CA SER A 45 -19.48 7.48 -4.08
C SER A 45 -19.64 6.89 -2.68
N LYS A 46 -20.19 7.68 -1.75
CA LYS A 46 -20.52 7.24 -0.38
C LYS A 46 -21.72 6.29 -0.31
N GLU A 47 -22.39 6.03 -1.41
CA GLU A 47 -23.53 5.08 -1.45
C GLU A 47 -23.10 3.62 -1.25
N LYS A 48 -21.84 3.31 -1.57
CA LYS A 48 -21.29 1.95 -1.55
C LYS A 48 -20.14 1.76 -0.57
N PHE A 49 -19.70 2.85 0.06
CA PHE A 49 -18.53 2.87 0.92
C PHE A 49 -18.74 3.73 2.16
N VAL A 50 -18.20 3.29 3.27
CA VAL A 50 -18.06 4.06 4.51
C VAL A 50 -16.64 4.62 4.55
N GLY A 51 -16.51 5.90 4.86
CA GLY A 51 -15.20 6.58 4.91
C GLY A 51 -14.73 7.10 3.53
N ASP A 52 -13.44 7.22 3.35
CA ASP A 52 -12.80 7.77 2.17
C ASP A 52 -12.09 6.66 1.37
N VAL A 53 -12.63 6.41 0.20
CA VAL A 53 -12.15 5.35 -0.70
C VAL A 53 -11.92 5.93 -2.09
N TYR A 54 -10.82 5.54 -2.71
CA TYR A 54 -10.39 5.99 -4.02
C TYR A 54 -10.22 4.79 -4.95
N MET A 55 -10.58 4.94 -6.20
CA MET A 55 -10.50 3.88 -7.19
C MET A 55 -9.86 4.36 -8.48
N ASN A 56 -8.93 3.56 -8.97
CA ASN A 56 -8.38 3.66 -10.30
C ASN A 56 -8.77 2.41 -11.09
N LEU A 57 -9.61 2.57 -12.11
CA LEU A 57 -10.04 1.46 -12.97
C LEU A 57 -8.91 1.12 -13.93
N LEU A 58 -8.35 -0.08 -13.79
CA LEU A 58 -7.21 -0.56 -14.59
C LEU A 58 -7.66 -1.28 -15.86
N VAL A 59 -8.68 -2.12 -15.75
CA VAL A 59 -9.25 -2.89 -16.85
C VAL A 59 -10.77 -2.72 -16.81
N PRO A 60 -11.36 -1.88 -17.70
CA PRO A 60 -12.80 -1.87 -17.90
C PRO A 60 -13.23 -3.15 -18.62
N GLU A 61 -14.40 -3.69 -18.25
CA GLU A 61 -15.01 -4.80 -18.97
C GLU A 61 -15.42 -4.36 -20.38
N ASP A 62 -15.22 -5.26 -21.34
CA ASP A 62 -15.68 -5.09 -22.73
C ASP A 62 -16.13 -6.45 -23.31
N SER A 63 -16.46 -6.47 -24.61
CA SER A 63 -16.91 -7.69 -25.28
C SER A 63 -15.81 -8.75 -25.52
N ILE A 64 -14.54 -8.38 -25.33
CA ILE A 64 -13.37 -9.27 -25.48
C ILE A 64 -12.89 -9.71 -24.10
N TYR A 65 -12.78 -8.75 -23.17
CA TYR A 65 -12.34 -8.97 -21.79
C TYR A 65 -13.53 -8.86 -20.86
N THR A 66 -14.22 -9.98 -20.62
CA THR A 66 -15.31 -10.05 -19.63
C THR A 66 -14.77 -10.06 -18.21
N THR A 67 -13.85 -9.13 -17.95
CA THR A 67 -13.14 -9.00 -16.68
C THR A 67 -13.02 -7.52 -16.34
N LYS A 68 -13.32 -7.17 -15.09
CA LYS A 68 -13.13 -5.84 -14.56
C LYS A 68 -12.04 -5.86 -13.48
N SER A 69 -11.11 -4.94 -13.54
CA SER A 69 -10.05 -4.82 -12.55
C SER A 69 -9.75 -3.37 -12.22
N GLY A 70 -9.38 -3.10 -10.98
CA GLY A 70 -8.96 -1.79 -10.54
C GLY A 70 -8.11 -1.86 -9.28
N SER A 71 -7.39 -0.77 -9.03
CA SER A 71 -6.71 -0.51 -7.78
C SER A 71 -7.64 0.32 -6.89
N VAL A 72 -7.83 -0.10 -5.64
CA VAL A 72 -8.67 0.61 -4.67
C VAL A 72 -7.85 0.91 -3.43
N THR A 73 -7.81 2.20 -3.06
CA THR A 73 -7.18 2.66 -1.83
C THR A 73 -8.26 3.05 -0.84
N PHE A 74 -8.23 2.45 0.34
CA PHE A 74 -9.07 2.77 1.49
C PHE A 74 -8.24 3.55 2.51
N GLU A 75 -8.71 4.71 2.95
CA GLU A 75 -8.13 5.37 4.13
C GLU A 75 -8.40 4.53 5.38
N ALA A 76 -7.61 4.72 6.43
CA ALA A 76 -7.77 4.00 7.70
C ALA A 76 -9.24 4.00 8.17
N GLY A 77 -9.76 2.83 8.51
CA GLY A 77 -11.14 2.63 8.94
C GLY A 77 -12.20 2.70 7.84
N SER A 78 -11.81 2.97 6.59
CA SER A 78 -12.75 2.99 5.46
C SER A 78 -13.04 1.58 4.96
N ARG A 79 -14.26 1.33 4.49
CA ARG A 79 -14.71 -0.01 4.11
C ARG A 79 -15.82 0.03 3.06
N THR A 80 -16.04 -1.10 2.41
CA THR A 80 -17.21 -1.30 1.54
C THR A 80 -18.46 -1.47 2.40
N ASN A 81 -19.64 -1.24 1.81
CA ASN A 81 -20.86 -1.85 2.29
C ASN A 81 -20.80 -3.37 2.09
N TRP A 82 -21.73 -4.09 2.71
CA TRP A 82 -21.97 -5.49 2.37
C TRP A 82 -22.33 -5.62 0.89
N HIS A 83 -21.76 -6.61 0.21
CA HIS A 83 -22.01 -6.84 -1.21
C HIS A 83 -21.64 -8.26 -1.63
N TYR A 84 -22.07 -8.67 -2.82
CA TYR A 84 -21.56 -9.86 -3.48
C TYR A 84 -21.35 -9.63 -4.97
N HIS A 85 -20.59 -10.52 -5.59
CA HIS A 85 -20.36 -10.58 -7.02
C HIS A 85 -20.93 -11.89 -7.57
N PRO A 86 -21.80 -11.86 -8.61
CA PRO A 86 -22.34 -13.08 -9.22
C PRO A 86 -21.27 -14.05 -9.74
N SER A 87 -20.13 -13.52 -10.19
CA SER A 87 -18.99 -14.28 -10.69
C SER A 87 -17.88 -14.55 -9.66
N GLY A 88 -18.00 -13.97 -8.45
CA GLY A 88 -16.94 -13.94 -7.44
C GLY A 88 -15.95 -12.81 -7.66
N GLN A 89 -14.96 -12.73 -6.78
CA GLN A 89 -13.94 -11.68 -6.79
C GLN A 89 -12.60 -12.21 -6.31
N LEU A 90 -11.51 -11.69 -6.88
CA LEU A 90 -10.16 -11.83 -6.34
C LEU A 90 -9.73 -10.49 -5.77
N LEU A 91 -9.09 -10.51 -4.59
CA LEU A 91 -8.47 -9.35 -3.97
C LEU A 91 -7.00 -9.66 -3.74
N MET A 92 -6.12 -8.76 -4.14
CA MET A 92 -4.67 -8.88 -3.98
C MET A 92 -4.18 -7.65 -3.23
N VAL A 93 -3.81 -7.80 -1.96
CA VAL A 93 -3.35 -6.68 -1.12
C VAL A 93 -1.95 -6.26 -1.56
N THR A 94 -1.82 -5.02 -2.01
CA THR A 94 -0.55 -4.44 -2.46
C THR A 94 0.11 -3.58 -1.41
N GLU A 95 -0.67 -3.00 -0.47
CA GLU A 95 -0.17 -2.17 0.62
C GLU A 95 -1.10 -2.20 1.83
N GLY A 96 -0.52 -2.04 3.02
CA GLY A 96 -1.25 -1.94 4.28
C GLY A 96 -1.89 -3.24 4.74
N THR A 97 -2.88 -3.08 5.63
CA THR A 97 -3.63 -4.17 6.28
C THR A 97 -5.12 -4.05 5.96
N GLU A 98 -5.68 -5.11 5.39
CA GLU A 98 -7.09 -5.23 5.02
C GLU A 98 -7.85 -6.07 6.06
N TYR A 99 -9.06 -5.64 6.41
CA TYR A 99 -10.06 -6.48 7.05
C TYR A 99 -11.03 -7.01 5.99
N HIS A 100 -11.34 -8.29 6.08
CA HIS A 100 -12.29 -8.98 5.22
C HIS A 100 -13.21 -9.85 6.05
N GLN A 101 -14.50 -9.86 5.72
CA GLN A 101 -15.45 -10.71 6.39
C GLN A 101 -16.51 -11.25 5.41
N ILE A 102 -16.70 -12.55 5.45
CA ILE A 102 -17.85 -13.22 4.84
C ILE A 102 -18.99 -13.25 5.86
N GLU A 103 -20.22 -12.99 5.42
CA GLU A 103 -21.41 -13.03 6.28
C GLU A 103 -21.49 -14.33 7.09
N GLY A 104 -21.68 -14.20 8.40
CA GLY A 104 -21.73 -15.33 9.33
C GLY A 104 -20.37 -15.97 9.67
N ARG A 105 -19.26 -15.39 9.26
CA ARG A 105 -17.90 -15.81 9.63
C ARG A 105 -17.19 -14.75 10.45
N ALA A 106 -16.12 -15.16 11.13
CA ALA A 106 -15.24 -14.20 11.80
C ALA A 106 -14.55 -13.30 10.78
N LYS A 107 -14.26 -12.06 11.19
CA LYS A 107 -13.43 -11.12 10.44
C LYS A 107 -12.00 -11.64 10.33
N GLU A 108 -11.43 -11.56 9.16
CA GLU A 108 -10.07 -11.96 8.84
C GLU A 108 -9.19 -10.74 8.64
N THR A 109 -7.96 -10.80 9.11
CA THR A 109 -6.93 -9.79 8.83
C THR A 109 -6.02 -10.29 7.72
N ILE A 110 -5.85 -9.48 6.70
CA ILE A 110 -5.14 -9.80 5.48
C ILE A 110 -4.08 -8.74 5.25
N VAL A 111 -2.90 -9.13 4.85
CA VAL A 111 -1.75 -8.24 4.75
C VAL A 111 -1.18 -8.19 3.33
N LYS A 112 -0.32 -7.23 3.09
CA LYS A 112 0.40 -7.08 1.82
C LYS A 112 0.98 -8.41 1.33
N GLY A 113 0.64 -8.79 0.10
CA GLY A 113 1.07 -10.02 -0.58
C GLY A 113 0.03 -11.14 -0.53
N ASP A 114 -0.99 -11.03 0.33
CA ASP A 114 -2.06 -12.01 0.40
C ASP A 114 -3.03 -11.87 -0.77
N VAL A 115 -3.64 -12.99 -1.13
CA VAL A 115 -4.66 -13.09 -2.18
C VAL A 115 -5.89 -13.80 -1.65
N ILE A 116 -7.04 -13.10 -1.71
CA ILE A 116 -8.33 -13.63 -1.31
C ILE A 116 -9.12 -14.03 -2.54
N LYS A 117 -9.80 -15.17 -2.44
CA LYS A 117 -10.75 -15.67 -3.44
C LYS A 117 -12.13 -15.67 -2.83
N VAL A 118 -12.93 -14.65 -3.13
CA VAL A 118 -14.33 -14.61 -2.73
C VAL A 118 -15.16 -15.40 -3.74
N PRO A 119 -15.86 -16.48 -3.32
CA PRO A 119 -16.67 -17.26 -4.22
C PRO A 119 -17.86 -16.47 -4.77
N LYS A 120 -18.44 -16.96 -5.87
CA LYS A 120 -19.65 -16.37 -6.46
C LYS A 120 -20.82 -16.31 -5.48
N ASN A 121 -21.56 -15.21 -5.49
CA ASN A 121 -22.76 -14.97 -4.68
C ASN A 121 -22.52 -15.01 -3.15
N VAL A 122 -21.27 -14.90 -2.70
CA VAL A 122 -20.95 -14.84 -1.27
C VAL A 122 -20.98 -13.40 -0.80
N LYS A 123 -21.91 -13.09 0.13
CA LYS A 123 -22.01 -11.76 0.75
C LYS A 123 -20.82 -11.53 1.65
N HIS A 124 -20.14 -10.43 1.45
CA HIS A 124 -18.91 -10.07 2.16
C HIS A 124 -18.74 -8.56 2.20
N TRP A 125 -17.80 -8.11 3.00
CA TRP A 125 -17.24 -6.75 2.97
C TRP A 125 -15.72 -6.80 3.14
N HIS A 126 -15.06 -5.72 2.77
CA HIS A 126 -13.63 -5.53 3.00
C HIS A 126 -13.30 -4.03 3.15
N GLY A 127 -12.14 -3.74 3.74
CA GLY A 127 -11.70 -2.36 3.98
C GLY A 127 -10.36 -2.29 4.71
N ALA A 128 -9.87 -1.07 4.91
CA ALA A 128 -8.64 -0.83 5.64
C ALA A 128 -8.81 -1.12 7.13
N SER A 129 -7.72 -1.53 7.80
CA SER A 129 -7.66 -1.56 9.26
C SER A 129 -7.90 -0.18 9.86
N THR A 130 -8.10 -0.10 11.16
CA THR A 130 -8.21 1.19 11.86
C THR A 130 -6.91 1.96 11.93
N GLU A 131 -5.78 1.28 11.74
CA GLU A 131 -4.44 1.82 12.01
C GLU A 131 -3.80 2.49 10.80
N GLU A 132 -4.09 2.00 9.59
CA GLU A 132 -3.42 2.46 8.38
C GLU A 132 -4.31 2.36 7.14
N ALA A 133 -3.99 3.17 6.13
CA ALA A 133 -4.58 3.02 4.81
C ALA A 133 -4.10 1.72 4.15
N MET A 134 -4.94 1.11 3.33
CA MET A 134 -4.58 -0.06 2.54
C MET A 134 -4.90 0.12 1.07
N THR A 135 -4.22 -0.63 0.22
CA THR A 135 -4.50 -0.70 -1.21
C THR A 135 -4.53 -2.16 -1.66
N HIS A 136 -5.54 -2.50 -2.44
CA HIS A 136 -5.59 -3.78 -3.13
C HIS A 136 -5.93 -3.62 -4.61
N ILE A 137 -5.62 -4.65 -5.39
CA ILE A 137 -6.15 -4.84 -6.73
C ILE A 137 -7.32 -5.80 -6.63
N PHE A 138 -8.47 -5.40 -7.16
CA PHE A 138 -9.58 -6.33 -7.36
C PHE A 138 -9.62 -6.85 -8.80
N VAL A 139 -10.09 -8.09 -8.96
CA VAL A 139 -10.44 -8.68 -10.26
C VAL A 139 -11.82 -9.34 -10.14
N ILE A 140 -12.74 -8.92 -10.98
CA ILE A 140 -14.07 -9.52 -11.15
C ILE A 140 -14.09 -10.19 -12.52
N PRO A 141 -14.00 -11.52 -12.59
CA PRO A 141 -14.09 -12.27 -13.85
C PRO A 141 -15.53 -12.42 -14.30
N ASN A 142 -15.73 -12.79 -15.57
CA ASN A 142 -17.05 -13.16 -16.13
C ASN A 142 -18.12 -12.12 -15.83
N THR A 143 -17.83 -10.84 -16.13
CA THR A 143 -18.74 -9.72 -15.83
C THR A 143 -20.09 -9.81 -16.53
N GLU A 144 -20.21 -10.64 -17.58
CA GLU A 144 -21.47 -10.99 -18.24
C GLU A 144 -22.46 -11.71 -17.31
N MET A 145 -21.99 -12.28 -16.18
CA MET A 145 -22.86 -12.88 -15.18
C MET A 145 -23.63 -11.85 -14.34
N GLY A 146 -23.33 -10.58 -14.47
CA GLY A 146 -23.99 -9.47 -13.80
C GLY A 146 -23.07 -8.60 -12.95
N ALA A 147 -23.59 -7.43 -12.61
CA ALA A 147 -22.91 -6.46 -11.76
C ALA A 147 -22.92 -6.88 -10.27
N SER A 148 -22.09 -6.20 -9.49
CA SER A 148 -22.09 -6.32 -8.02
C SER A 148 -23.46 -5.95 -7.44
N VAL A 149 -23.93 -6.71 -6.48
CA VAL A 149 -25.15 -6.44 -5.70
C VAL A 149 -24.75 -5.88 -4.35
N TRP A 150 -25.30 -4.71 -4.01
CA TRP A 150 -24.94 -3.94 -2.81
C TRP A 150 -26.09 -3.97 -1.80
N PHE A 151 -25.71 -3.99 -0.52
CA PHE A 151 -26.60 -4.02 0.62
C PHE A 151 -26.29 -2.87 1.59
N GLU A 152 -26.68 -3.05 2.85
CA GLU A 152 -26.50 -2.11 3.94
C GLU A 152 -25.01 -1.80 4.20
N PRO A 153 -24.71 -0.61 4.72
CA PRO A 153 -23.39 -0.30 5.25
C PRO A 153 -23.00 -1.24 6.39
N VAL A 154 -21.73 -1.62 6.44
CA VAL A 154 -21.15 -2.23 7.64
C VAL A 154 -21.14 -1.20 8.76
N SER A 155 -21.82 -1.47 9.86
CA SER A 155 -21.88 -0.59 11.02
C SER A 155 -20.51 -0.48 11.73
N ASP A 156 -20.33 0.57 12.52
CA ASP A 156 -19.09 0.71 13.31
C ASP A 156 -18.95 -0.41 14.37
N ALA A 157 -20.06 -0.95 14.86
CA ALA A 157 -20.05 -2.08 15.79
C ALA A 157 -19.56 -3.36 15.10
N GLU A 158 -20.08 -3.71 13.91
CA GLU A 158 -19.63 -4.86 13.11
C GLU A 158 -18.16 -4.72 12.70
N PHE A 159 -17.75 -3.51 12.36
CA PHE A 159 -16.36 -3.24 11.96
C PHE A 159 -15.39 -3.40 13.13
N ALA A 160 -15.80 -3.09 14.36
CA ALA A 160 -14.98 -3.19 15.58
C ALA A 160 -14.83 -4.63 16.10
N GLU A 161 -15.80 -5.53 15.82
CA GLU A 161 -15.74 -6.96 16.19
C GLU A 161 -14.60 -7.69 15.48
#